data_604d4d46920fac2627f8c4f9e421c4ba
#
_entry.id   604d4d46920fac2627f8c4f9e421c4ba
#
_cell.length_a   1.000
_cell.length_b   1.000
_cell.length_c   1.000
_cell.angle_alpha   90.00
_cell.angle_beta   90.00
_cell.angle_gamma   90.00
#
_symmetry.space_group_name_H-M   'P 1'
#
loop_
_entity.id
_entity.type
_entity.pdbx_description
1 polymer ?
#
loop_
_entity_poly.entity_id
_entity_poly.type
_entity_poly.pdbx_seq_one_letter_code
_entity_poly.pdbx_strand_id
1 'polypeptide(L)'
;MTDRKILKTQCCIAGGGPAGVMLGYLLARQGVQVVVLEKHADFFRDFRGDTVHPSTLQAMSEMNLLESYLEKPFQKTDRLSVVIDEKEIPIADFRHLPVVAPYIAMMPQWEFLNHLAEQGRALPGFTLLMSTRAERVAETDGRVTALEAEGPDGPLTIEADLVVGADGRDSILRDQSSLPIKDIGAPVDVYWFRLPRQTGGTESL
;
A
#
# COMPACT_ATOMS: atom_id res chain seq x y z
N MET A 1 -13.32 12.24 31.33
CA MET A 1 -13.55 12.42 29.89
C MET A 1 -12.18 12.76 29.33
N THR A 2 -11.56 11.84 28.60
CA THR A 2 -10.28 12.12 27.95
C THR A 2 -10.54 13.13 26.84
N ASP A 3 -9.87 14.28 26.89
CA ASP A 3 -9.98 15.29 25.83
C ASP A 3 -9.56 14.65 24.51
N ARG A 4 -10.47 14.64 23.53
CA ARG A 4 -10.21 14.08 22.20
C ARG A 4 -9.23 15.00 21.46
N LYS A 5 -8.08 14.47 21.07
CA LYS A 5 -7.07 15.22 20.32
C LYS A 5 -7.63 15.57 18.92
N ILE A 6 -7.48 16.81 18.49
CA ILE A 6 -7.90 17.26 17.16
C ILE A 6 -6.65 17.56 16.33
N LEU A 7 -6.60 16.97 15.14
CA LEU A 7 -5.63 17.28 14.10
C LEU A 7 -6.35 17.92 12.91
N LYS A 8 -5.67 18.80 12.17
CA LYS A 8 -6.19 19.40 10.93
C LYS A 8 -5.26 19.12 9.78
N THR A 9 -5.85 18.76 8.64
CA THR A 9 -5.10 18.46 7.41
C THR A 9 -5.95 18.77 6.19
N GLN A 10 -5.35 18.83 5.01
CA GLN A 10 -6.09 18.95 3.75
C GLN A 10 -6.63 17.58 3.30
N CYS A 11 -5.84 16.51 3.48
CA CYS A 11 -6.27 15.16 3.13
C CYS A 11 -5.99 14.18 4.28
N CYS A 12 -7.00 13.39 4.66
CA CYS A 12 -6.85 12.29 5.60
C CYS A 12 -7.07 10.96 4.86
N ILE A 13 -6.12 10.04 4.96
CA ILE A 13 -6.16 8.74 4.29
C ILE A 13 -6.27 7.64 5.35
N ALA A 14 -7.36 6.89 5.32
CA ALA A 14 -7.54 5.70 6.13
C ALA A 14 -6.88 4.50 5.44
N GLY A 15 -5.87 3.92 6.08
CA GLY A 15 -5.12 2.75 5.61
C GLY A 15 -3.72 3.09 5.10
N GLY A 16 -2.71 2.58 5.81
CA GLY A 16 -1.29 2.69 5.47
C GLY A 16 -0.76 1.57 4.56
N GLY A 17 -1.63 0.94 3.78
CA GLY A 17 -1.24 -0.01 2.74
C GLY A 17 -0.58 0.66 1.53
N PRO A 18 -0.21 -0.11 0.48
CA PRO A 18 0.49 0.42 -0.69
C PRO A 18 -0.22 1.61 -1.35
N ALA A 19 -1.55 1.54 -1.46
CA ALA A 19 -2.34 2.61 -2.04
C ALA A 19 -2.31 3.88 -1.18
N GLY A 20 -2.52 3.74 0.14
CA GLY A 20 -2.60 4.90 1.04
C GLY A 20 -1.26 5.59 1.25
N VAL A 21 -0.18 4.83 1.46
CA VAL A 21 1.16 5.41 1.65
C VAL A 21 1.64 6.08 0.35
N MET A 22 1.43 5.43 -0.82
CA MET A 22 1.79 6.00 -2.11
C MET A 22 1.01 7.29 -2.40
N LEU A 23 -0.31 7.28 -2.19
CA LEU A 23 -1.13 8.47 -2.37
C LEU A 23 -0.70 9.59 -1.44
N GLY A 24 -0.46 9.27 -0.16
CA GLY A 24 0.02 10.23 0.82
C GLY A 24 1.36 10.86 0.43
N TYR A 25 2.30 10.04 -0.03
CA TYR A 25 3.59 10.50 -0.55
C TYR A 25 3.41 11.46 -1.74
N LEU A 26 2.62 11.06 -2.73
CA LEU A 26 2.38 11.86 -3.94
C LEU A 26 1.74 13.22 -3.62
N LEU A 27 0.74 13.25 -2.73
CA LEU A 27 0.08 14.47 -2.30
C LEU A 27 1.05 15.40 -1.54
N ALA A 28 1.80 14.85 -0.58
CA ALA A 28 2.77 15.63 0.19
C ALA A 28 3.88 16.20 -0.69
N ARG A 29 4.33 15.45 -1.70
CA ARG A 29 5.29 15.92 -2.71
C ARG A 29 4.79 17.12 -3.50
N GLN A 30 3.47 17.28 -3.65
CA GLN A 30 2.82 18.43 -4.28
C GLN A 30 2.48 19.55 -3.28
N GLY A 31 2.96 19.44 -2.04
CA GLY A 31 2.74 20.46 -1.01
C GLY A 31 1.41 20.35 -0.27
N VAL A 32 0.64 19.27 -0.48
CA VAL A 32 -0.61 19.02 0.24
C VAL A 32 -0.28 18.49 1.64
N GLN A 33 -0.94 19.05 2.66
CA GLN A 33 -0.87 18.51 4.02
C GLN A 33 -1.69 17.23 4.09
N VAL A 34 -1.07 16.12 4.42
CA VAL A 34 -1.72 14.81 4.44
C VAL A 34 -1.43 14.03 5.71
N VAL A 35 -2.46 13.40 6.25
CA VAL A 35 -2.36 12.44 7.36
C VAL A 35 -2.78 11.08 6.85
N VAL A 36 -1.90 10.08 6.98
CA VAL A 36 -2.16 8.67 6.67
C VAL A 36 -2.29 7.90 7.98
N LEU A 37 -3.35 7.11 8.13
CA LEU A 37 -3.57 6.27 9.31
C LEU A 37 -3.25 4.81 8.97
N GLU A 38 -2.46 4.16 9.83
CA GLU A 38 -2.22 2.72 9.79
C GLU A 38 -2.57 2.10 11.14
N LYS A 39 -3.49 1.15 11.14
CA LYS A 39 -3.99 0.51 12.37
C LYS A 39 -2.97 -0.38 13.09
N HIS A 40 -1.93 -0.77 12.40
CA HIS A 40 -0.88 -1.62 12.95
C HIS A 40 0.34 -0.80 13.38
N ALA A 41 1.17 -1.41 14.25
CA ALA A 41 2.38 -0.77 14.76
C ALA A 41 3.52 -0.73 13.74
N ASP A 42 3.50 -1.61 12.75
CA ASP A 42 4.50 -1.75 11.70
C ASP A 42 3.86 -2.21 10.37
N PHE A 43 4.66 -2.34 9.33
CA PHE A 43 4.22 -2.88 8.03
C PHE A 43 4.50 -4.37 7.87
N PHE A 44 5.04 -5.02 8.87
CA PHE A 44 5.29 -6.45 8.81
C PHE A 44 3.95 -7.21 8.79
N ARG A 45 3.70 -7.91 7.69
CA ARG A 45 2.53 -8.77 7.51
C ARG A 45 2.99 -10.07 6.92
N ASP A 46 2.34 -11.14 7.37
CA ASP A 46 2.54 -12.43 6.76
C ASP A 46 2.17 -12.36 5.28
N PHE A 47 3.14 -12.60 4.47
CA PHE A 47 3.09 -12.95 3.07
C PHE A 47 1.94 -12.32 2.24
N ARG A 48 2.05 -11.03 1.91
CA ARG A 48 1.14 -10.39 0.96
C ARG A 48 1.91 -9.48 0.02
N GLY A 49 1.79 -9.75 -1.31
CA GLY A 49 2.25 -8.83 -2.32
C GLY A 49 3.76 -8.67 -2.39
N ASP A 50 4.51 -9.77 -2.35
CA ASP A 50 5.98 -9.76 -2.45
C ASP A 50 6.47 -9.48 -3.90
N THR A 51 5.63 -8.88 -4.74
CA THR A 51 5.94 -8.58 -6.13
C THR A 51 5.72 -7.11 -6.43
N VAL A 52 6.77 -6.42 -6.88
CA VAL A 52 6.68 -5.04 -7.36
C VAL A 52 6.84 -5.04 -8.88
N HIS A 53 5.76 -4.69 -9.57
CA HIS A 53 5.64 -4.80 -11.01
C HIS A 53 6.35 -3.67 -11.77
N PRO A 54 6.68 -3.86 -13.07
CA PRO A 54 7.37 -2.87 -13.90
C PRO A 54 6.72 -1.48 -13.89
N SER A 55 5.39 -1.41 -13.88
CA SER A 55 4.66 -0.13 -13.81
C SER A 55 4.91 0.64 -12.51
N THR A 56 4.99 -0.08 -11.38
CA THR A 56 5.31 0.54 -10.08
C THR A 56 6.77 0.97 -10.02
N LEU A 57 7.69 0.16 -10.54
CA LEU A 57 9.12 0.51 -10.65
C LEU A 57 9.32 1.73 -11.55
N GLN A 58 8.56 1.83 -12.64
CA GLN A 58 8.56 3.01 -13.52
C GLN A 58 8.09 4.26 -12.76
N ALA A 59 6.97 4.18 -12.05
CA ALA A 59 6.49 5.29 -11.22
C ALA A 59 7.50 5.70 -10.15
N MET A 60 8.17 4.74 -9.51
CA MET A 60 9.24 5.04 -8.55
C MET A 60 10.43 5.74 -9.22
N SER A 61 10.80 5.35 -10.44
CA SER A 61 11.84 6.04 -11.22
C SER A 61 11.47 7.49 -11.51
N GLU A 62 10.24 7.76 -11.91
CA GLU A 62 9.71 9.11 -12.18
C GLU A 62 9.67 9.99 -10.91
N MET A 63 9.62 9.35 -9.75
CA MET A 63 9.70 10.00 -8.45
C MET A 63 11.14 10.14 -7.91
N ASN A 64 12.15 9.61 -8.59
CA ASN A 64 13.55 9.50 -8.16
C ASN A 64 13.73 8.63 -6.89
N LEU A 65 12.91 7.60 -6.74
CA LEU A 65 12.94 6.66 -5.61
C LEU A 65 13.50 5.28 -5.99
N LEU A 66 13.61 4.96 -7.28
CA LEU A 66 13.91 3.61 -7.73
C LEU A 66 15.31 3.15 -7.30
N GLU A 67 16.34 3.99 -7.45
CA GLU A 67 17.72 3.60 -7.14
C GLU A 67 17.87 3.21 -5.67
N SER A 68 17.45 4.09 -4.75
CA SER A 68 17.53 3.82 -3.31
C SER A 68 16.63 2.65 -2.86
N TYR A 69 15.53 2.42 -3.56
CA TYR A 69 14.68 1.25 -3.31
C TYR A 69 15.37 -0.06 -3.69
N LEU A 70 16.04 -0.10 -4.84
CA LEU A 70 16.72 -1.30 -5.36
C LEU A 70 18.08 -1.60 -4.68
N GLU A 71 18.55 -0.76 -3.77
CA GLU A 71 19.68 -1.08 -2.88
C GLU A 71 19.33 -2.22 -1.90
N LYS A 72 18.04 -2.44 -1.64
CA LYS A 72 17.55 -3.53 -0.81
C LYS A 72 17.66 -4.88 -1.53
N PRO A 73 17.89 -5.98 -0.80
CA PRO A 73 17.91 -7.31 -1.42
C PRO A 73 16.56 -7.66 -2.10
N PHE A 74 16.60 -8.00 -3.38
CA PHE A 74 15.45 -8.49 -4.12
C PHE A 74 15.85 -9.54 -5.14
N GLN A 75 14.88 -10.33 -5.60
CA GLN A 75 15.06 -11.25 -6.71
C GLN A 75 14.40 -10.66 -7.96
N LYS A 76 15.14 -10.65 -9.06
CA LYS A 76 14.65 -10.18 -10.35
C LYS A 76 13.98 -11.32 -11.11
N THR A 77 12.77 -11.08 -11.61
CA THR A 77 12.04 -12.00 -12.46
C THR A 77 11.60 -11.28 -13.76
N ASP A 78 12.24 -11.57 -14.86
CA ASP A 78 11.96 -10.94 -16.14
C ASP A 78 11.11 -11.80 -17.07
N ARG A 79 10.86 -13.06 -16.71
CA ARG A 79 9.96 -14.00 -17.40
C ARG A 79 9.18 -14.81 -16.40
N LEU A 80 7.96 -15.15 -16.77
CA LEU A 80 7.12 -16.08 -16.00
C LEU A 80 6.78 -17.28 -16.90
N SER A 81 6.90 -18.48 -16.36
CA SER A 81 6.46 -19.71 -16.99
C SER A 81 5.66 -20.56 -16.01
N VAL A 82 4.87 -21.45 -16.54
CA VAL A 82 4.14 -22.48 -15.77
C VAL A 82 4.54 -23.85 -16.30
N VAL A 83 4.64 -24.80 -15.41
CA VAL A 83 4.88 -26.20 -15.78
C VAL A 83 3.55 -26.94 -15.73
N ILE A 84 3.12 -27.47 -16.89
CA ILE A 84 1.92 -28.31 -17.02
C ILE A 84 2.35 -29.59 -17.74
N ASP A 85 2.06 -30.74 -17.13
CA ASP A 85 2.45 -32.06 -17.65
C ASP A 85 3.93 -32.12 -18.06
N GLU A 86 4.82 -31.67 -17.17
CA GLU A 86 6.27 -31.62 -17.35
C GLU A 86 6.76 -30.68 -18.47
N LYS A 87 5.85 -29.90 -19.10
CA LYS A 87 6.18 -28.92 -20.12
C LYS A 87 6.18 -27.52 -19.53
N GLU A 88 7.27 -26.82 -19.71
CA GLU A 88 7.37 -25.41 -19.39
C GLU A 88 6.68 -24.56 -20.47
N ILE A 89 5.69 -23.78 -20.07
CA ILE A 89 4.92 -22.90 -20.95
C ILE A 89 5.19 -21.46 -20.52
N PRO A 90 5.79 -20.60 -21.36
CA PRO A 90 6.00 -19.20 -21.03
C PRO A 90 4.64 -18.48 -20.99
N ILE A 91 4.39 -17.75 -19.89
CA ILE A 91 3.17 -16.95 -19.68
C ILE A 91 3.43 -15.48 -19.97
N ALA A 92 4.58 -14.95 -19.54
CA ALA A 92 4.92 -13.56 -19.73
C ALA A 92 6.43 -13.36 -19.93
N ASP A 93 6.78 -12.38 -20.77
CA ASP A 93 8.14 -11.90 -20.96
C ASP A 93 8.14 -10.38 -20.86
N PHE A 94 8.74 -9.87 -19.79
CA PHE A 94 8.77 -8.43 -19.49
C PHE A 94 9.92 -7.69 -20.20
N ARG A 95 10.93 -8.40 -20.70
CA ARG A 95 12.16 -7.83 -21.26
C ARG A 95 11.94 -6.86 -22.44
N HIS A 96 10.78 -6.96 -23.09
CA HIS A 96 10.40 -6.13 -24.24
C HIS A 96 9.59 -4.88 -23.83
N LEU A 97 9.32 -4.69 -22.54
CA LEU A 97 8.60 -3.51 -22.08
C LEU A 97 9.50 -2.25 -22.19
N PRO A 98 8.98 -1.15 -22.74
CA PRO A 98 9.74 0.10 -22.88
C PRO A 98 9.73 0.90 -21.54
N VAL A 99 10.24 0.30 -20.48
CA VAL A 99 10.30 0.86 -19.12
C VAL A 99 11.70 0.72 -18.54
N VAL A 100 12.03 1.50 -17.51
CA VAL A 100 13.37 1.51 -16.91
C VAL A 100 13.73 0.20 -16.20
N ALA A 101 12.72 -0.53 -15.71
CA ALA A 101 12.89 -1.80 -15.02
C ALA A 101 11.93 -2.85 -15.60
N PRO A 102 12.29 -3.51 -16.73
CA PRO A 102 11.42 -4.45 -17.43
C PRO A 102 11.43 -5.83 -16.75
N TYR A 103 11.10 -5.88 -15.47
CA TYR A 103 11.05 -7.09 -14.64
C TYR A 103 10.16 -6.87 -13.41
N ILE A 104 9.74 -7.95 -12.79
CA ILE A 104 9.15 -7.94 -11.46
C ILE A 104 10.28 -8.01 -10.43
N ALA A 105 10.28 -7.09 -9.47
CA ALA A 105 11.14 -7.19 -8.29
C ALA A 105 10.41 -8.01 -7.22
N MET A 106 10.92 -9.21 -6.93
CA MET A 106 10.43 -10.05 -5.83
C MET A 106 11.04 -9.54 -4.54
N MET A 107 10.25 -8.79 -3.79
CA MET A 107 10.68 -8.14 -2.54
C MET A 107 9.50 -8.11 -1.57
N PRO A 108 9.72 -8.34 -0.27
CA PRO A 108 8.64 -8.27 0.71
C PRO A 108 7.94 -6.92 0.69
N GLN A 109 6.61 -6.92 0.73
CA GLN A 109 5.81 -5.69 0.66
C GLN A 109 6.16 -4.68 1.77
N TRP A 110 6.55 -5.14 2.96
CA TRP A 110 6.98 -4.22 4.02
C TRP A 110 8.22 -3.41 3.66
N GLU A 111 9.12 -3.91 2.82
CA GLU A 111 10.27 -3.15 2.33
C GLU A 111 9.83 -1.99 1.44
N PHE A 112 8.84 -2.23 0.57
CA PHE A 112 8.23 -1.18 -0.24
C PHE A 112 7.54 -0.12 0.62
N LEU A 113 6.74 -0.55 1.59
CA LEU A 113 6.01 0.36 2.49
C LEU A 113 6.95 1.16 3.40
N ASN A 114 7.95 0.50 3.98
CA ASN A 114 8.96 1.17 4.81
C ASN A 114 9.70 2.23 4.01
N HIS A 115 10.12 1.89 2.78
CA HIS A 115 10.83 2.83 1.91
C HIS A 115 9.98 4.06 1.60
N LEU A 116 8.73 3.87 1.15
CA LEU A 116 7.82 4.99 0.87
C LEU A 116 7.51 5.83 2.12
N ALA A 117 7.28 5.18 3.25
CA ALA A 117 7.01 5.88 4.50
C ALA A 117 8.22 6.70 4.98
N GLU A 118 9.43 6.18 4.82
CA GLU A 118 10.67 6.89 5.13
C GLU A 118 10.85 8.13 4.25
N GLN A 119 10.68 7.96 2.93
CA GLN A 119 10.74 9.07 1.99
C GLN A 119 9.61 10.09 2.24
N GLY A 120 8.43 9.62 2.59
CA GLY A 120 7.29 10.48 2.94
C GLY A 120 7.58 11.33 4.18
N ARG A 121 8.13 10.74 5.25
CA ARG A 121 8.49 11.46 6.48
C ARG A 121 9.50 12.58 6.27
N ALA A 122 10.28 12.54 5.21
CA ALA A 122 11.18 13.63 4.82
C ALA A 122 10.45 14.83 4.22
N LEU A 123 9.17 14.70 3.86
CA LEU A 123 8.35 15.77 3.29
C LEU A 123 7.59 16.51 4.40
N PRO A 124 7.62 17.86 4.44
CA PRO A 124 6.98 18.62 5.52
C PRO A 124 5.47 18.42 5.65
N GLY A 125 4.80 18.06 4.56
CA GLY A 125 3.35 17.85 4.52
C GLY A 125 2.89 16.42 4.83
N PHE A 126 3.80 15.47 5.05
CA PHE A 126 3.45 14.06 5.24
C PHE A 126 3.46 13.67 6.73
N THR A 127 2.32 13.19 7.20
CA THR A 127 2.20 12.61 8.55
C THR A 127 1.67 11.19 8.43
N LEU A 128 2.40 10.21 8.97
CA LEU A 128 1.98 8.82 9.06
C LEU A 128 1.80 8.44 10.54
N LEU A 129 0.57 8.12 10.91
CA LEU A 129 0.19 7.68 12.25
C LEU A 129 0.04 6.16 12.26
N MET A 130 1.03 5.48 12.81
CA MET A 130 0.99 4.03 13.06
C MET A 130 0.15 3.74 14.30
N SER A 131 -0.30 2.49 14.47
CA SER A 131 -1.17 2.05 15.58
C SER A 131 -2.43 2.92 15.71
N THR A 132 -2.90 3.49 14.60
CA THR A 132 -4.03 4.41 14.59
C THR A 132 -5.11 3.85 13.64
N ARG A 133 -6.22 3.43 14.24
CA ARG A 133 -7.35 2.83 13.52
C ARG A 133 -8.40 3.88 13.21
N ALA A 134 -8.76 4.02 11.95
CA ALA A 134 -9.94 4.75 11.54
C ALA A 134 -11.20 4.04 12.05
N GLU A 135 -12.18 4.78 12.56
CA GLU A 135 -13.39 4.22 13.14
C GLU A 135 -14.68 4.74 12.51
N ARG A 136 -14.74 6.03 12.24
CA ARG A 136 -15.94 6.63 11.73
C ARG A 136 -15.67 7.93 10.98
N VAL A 137 -16.38 8.14 9.87
CA VAL A 137 -16.44 9.47 9.22
C VAL A 137 -17.42 10.36 9.98
N ALA A 138 -17.05 11.63 10.16
CA ALA A 138 -17.93 12.65 10.68
C ALA A 138 -18.44 13.52 9.53
N GLU A 139 -19.74 13.75 9.51
CA GLU A 139 -20.40 14.55 8.50
C GLU A 139 -21.08 15.79 9.10
N THR A 140 -21.06 16.88 8.36
CA THR A 140 -21.80 18.09 8.68
C THR A 140 -22.49 18.55 7.38
N ASP A 141 -23.80 18.73 7.44
CA ASP A 141 -24.62 19.16 6.30
C ASP A 141 -24.43 18.28 5.05
N GLY A 142 -24.32 16.94 5.24
CA GLY A 142 -24.17 15.96 4.17
C GLY A 142 -22.76 15.93 3.53
N ARG A 143 -21.78 16.60 4.13
CA ARG A 143 -20.38 16.57 3.71
C ARG A 143 -19.52 15.93 4.79
N VAL A 144 -18.63 15.03 4.39
CA VAL A 144 -17.60 14.50 5.26
C VAL A 144 -16.62 15.63 5.64
N THR A 145 -16.42 15.87 6.93
CA THR A 145 -15.60 16.96 7.46
C THR A 145 -14.44 16.47 8.33
N ALA A 146 -14.52 15.22 8.80
CA ALA A 146 -13.47 14.63 9.62
C ALA A 146 -13.50 13.11 9.58
N LEU A 147 -12.40 12.51 10.05
CA LEU A 147 -12.27 11.09 10.36
C LEU A 147 -11.99 10.92 11.86
N GLU A 148 -12.82 10.16 12.53
CA GLU A 148 -12.58 9.75 13.92
C GLU A 148 -11.74 8.49 13.93
N ALA A 149 -10.78 8.43 14.85
CA ALA A 149 -9.83 7.33 14.94
C ALA A 149 -9.46 7.05 16.42
N GLU A 150 -8.97 5.85 16.67
CA GLU A 150 -8.36 5.45 17.92
C GLU A 150 -6.87 5.25 17.72
N GLY A 151 -6.06 5.97 18.44
CA GLY A 151 -4.60 5.92 18.42
C GLY A 151 -4.02 5.40 19.74
N PRO A 152 -2.69 5.25 19.83
CA PRO A 152 -2.03 4.75 21.05
C PRO A 152 -2.24 5.65 22.27
N ASP A 153 -2.47 6.94 22.05
CA ASP A 153 -2.72 7.93 23.11
C ASP A 153 -4.22 8.16 23.38
N GLY A 154 -5.10 7.36 22.77
CA GLY A 154 -6.55 7.46 22.87
C GLY A 154 -7.22 8.05 21.64
N PRO A 155 -8.51 8.43 21.77
CA PRO A 155 -9.33 8.86 20.64
C PRO A 155 -8.86 10.20 20.07
N LEU A 156 -8.88 10.28 18.72
CA LEU A 156 -8.53 11.50 17.99
C LEU A 156 -9.55 11.77 16.88
N THR A 157 -9.65 13.03 16.49
CA THR A 157 -10.43 13.50 15.33
C THR A 157 -9.48 14.19 14.36
N ILE A 158 -9.52 13.76 13.10
CA ILE A 158 -8.76 14.39 12.02
C ILE A 158 -9.72 15.17 11.14
N GLU A 159 -9.78 16.49 11.32
CA GLU A 159 -10.53 17.40 10.44
C GLU A 159 -9.78 17.48 9.10
N ALA A 160 -10.50 17.26 7.99
CA ALA A 160 -9.91 17.23 6.66
C ALA A 160 -10.86 17.78 5.60
N ASP A 161 -10.28 18.41 4.56
CA ASP A 161 -11.05 18.85 3.39
C ASP A 161 -11.48 17.65 2.52
N LEU A 162 -10.64 16.58 2.52
CA LEU A 162 -10.87 15.32 1.82
C LEU A 162 -10.53 14.14 2.73
N VAL A 163 -11.40 13.14 2.80
CA VAL A 163 -11.15 11.85 3.43
C VAL A 163 -11.12 10.76 2.36
N VAL A 164 -10.06 9.94 2.37
CA VAL A 164 -9.86 8.86 1.39
C VAL A 164 -9.82 7.51 2.11
N GLY A 165 -10.62 6.55 1.63
CA GLY A 165 -10.60 5.17 2.09
C GLY A 165 -9.60 4.34 1.29
N ALA A 166 -8.53 3.87 1.95
CA ALA A 166 -7.54 2.91 1.46
C ALA A 166 -7.35 1.76 2.46
N ASP A 167 -8.36 1.51 3.29
CA ASP A 167 -8.38 0.65 4.47
C ASP A 167 -8.64 -0.84 4.15
N GLY A 168 -8.68 -1.19 2.86
CA GLY A 168 -8.62 -2.56 2.37
C GLY A 168 -9.97 -3.26 2.25
N ARG A 169 -9.95 -4.60 2.36
CA ARG A 169 -11.14 -5.45 2.10
C ARG A 169 -12.27 -5.19 3.08
N ASP A 170 -11.95 -5.00 4.35
CA ASP A 170 -12.90 -4.74 5.43
C ASP A 170 -12.96 -3.22 5.69
N SER A 171 -13.16 -2.45 4.62
CA SER A 171 -13.16 -1.00 4.65
C SER A 171 -14.36 -0.46 5.39
N ILE A 172 -14.10 0.22 6.51
CA ILE A 172 -15.14 0.90 7.28
C ILE A 172 -15.67 2.13 6.55
N LEU A 173 -14.81 2.81 5.77
CA LEU A 173 -15.23 3.98 5.00
C LEU A 173 -16.21 3.60 3.89
N ARG A 174 -15.95 2.47 3.21
CA ARG A 174 -16.87 1.91 2.23
C ARG A 174 -18.21 1.56 2.88
N ASP A 175 -18.19 0.89 4.03
CA ASP A 175 -19.41 0.42 4.70
C ASP A 175 -20.24 1.60 5.26
N GLN A 176 -19.61 2.71 5.60
CA GLN A 176 -20.27 3.95 6.01
C GLN A 176 -20.65 4.86 4.83
N SER A 177 -20.15 4.56 3.63
CA SER A 177 -20.59 5.28 2.43
C SER A 177 -21.98 4.80 2.03
N SER A 178 -22.78 5.68 1.44
CA SER A 178 -24.07 5.31 0.86
C SER A 178 -23.95 4.64 -0.51
N LEU A 179 -22.72 4.25 -0.92
CA LEU A 179 -22.47 3.67 -2.24
C LEU A 179 -22.86 2.20 -2.29
N PRO A 180 -23.59 1.76 -3.34
CA PRO A 180 -23.98 0.36 -3.48
C PRO A 180 -22.76 -0.52 -3.74
N ILE A 181 -22.65 -1.62 -3.00
CA ILE A 181 -21.59 -2.63 -3.16
C ILE A 181 -22.20 -3.84 -3.83
N LYS A 182 -21.55 -4.35 -4.87
CA LYS A 182 -21.88 -5.62 -5.49
C LYS A 182 -20.79 -6.62 -5.19
N ASP A 183 -21.11 -7.64 -4.40
CA ASP A 183 -20.26 -8.80 -4.25
C ASP A 183 -20.46 -9.71 -5.47
N ILE A 184 -19.37 -9.95 -6.22
CA ILE A 184 -19.39 -10.85 -7.39
C ILE A 184 -18.83 -12.23 -7.06
N GLY A 185 -18.27 -12.42 -5.86
CA GLY A 185 -17.60 -13.64 -5.43
C GLY A 185 -16.35 -13.97 -6.28
N ALA A 186 -15.52 -14.88 -5.77
CA ALA A 186 -14.45 -15.51 -6.54
C ALA A 186 -14.45 -17.00 -6.19
N PRO A 187 -14.64 -17.92 -7.16
CA PRO A 187 -14.75 -19.36 -6.89
C PRO A 187 -13.37 -20.04 -6.70
N VAL A 188 -12.39 -19.29 -6.24
CA VAL A 188 -11.02 -19.79 -6.02
C VAL A 188 -10.45 -19.26 -4.71
N ASP A 189 -9.75 -20.13 -3.99
CA ASP A 189 -8.89 -19.80 -2.87
C ASP A 189 -7.43 -19.88 -3.33
N VAL A 190 -6.61 -18.90 -2.93
CA VAL A 190 -5.19 -18.86 -3.26
C VAL A 190 -4.39 -19.06 -1.98
N TYR A 191 -3.55 -20.09 -1.97
CA TYR A 191 -2.62 -20.36 -0.88
C TYR A 191 -1.23 -19.87 -1.27
N TRP A 192 -0.65 -19.00 -0.45
CA TRP A 192 0.71 -18.53 -0.58
C TRP A 192 1.57 -19.14 0.51
N PHE A 193 2.71 -19.73 0.14
CA PHE A 193 3.67 -20.28 1.10
C PHE A 193 5.09 -20.20 0.54
N ARG A 194 6.07 -20.27 1.43
CA ARG A 194 7.48 -20.33 1.06
C ARG A 194 7.99 -21.75 1.22
N LEU A 195 8.74 -22.20 0.24
CA LEU A 195 9.47 -23.46 0.30
C LEU A 195 10.97 -23.20 0.21
N PRO A 196 11.81 -23.97 0.94
CA PRO A 196 13.24 -23.91 0.74
C PRO A 196 13.57 -24.38 -0.69
N ARG A 197 14.37 -23.58 -1.41
CA ARG A 197 14.82 -23.94 -2.76
C ARG A 197 15.88 -25.04 -2.68
N GLN A 198 15.73 -26.11 -3.46
CA GLN A 198 16.80 -27.08 -3.66
C GLN A 198 17.88 -26.45 -4.55
N THR A 199 19.16 -26.51 -4.11
CA THR A 199 20.30 -26.07 -4.90
C THR A 199 20.44 -26.96 -6.14
N GLY A 200 20.26 -26.39 -7.35
CA GLY A 200 20.42 -27.10 -8.63
C GLY A 200 19.15 -27.21 -9.48
N GLY A 201 18.00 -26.70 -9.03
CA GLY A 201 16.79 -26.60 -9.84
C GLY A 201 16.84 -25.45 -10.85
N THR A 202 16.27 -25.64 -12.03
CA THR A 202 15.99 -24.58 -13.01
C THR A 202 15.11 -23.49 -12.37
N GLU A 203 15.33 -22.23 -12.76
CA GLU A 203 14.54 -21.09 -12.32
C GLU A 203 13.11 -21.14 -12.87
N SER A 204 12.24 -21.89 -12.21
CA SER A 204 10.80 -21.80 -12.42
C SER A 204 10.15 -21.35 -11.11
N LEU A 205 9.33 -20.32 -11.21
CA LEU A 205 8.41 -19.90 -10.17
C LEU A 205 7.18 -20.79 -10.16
#